data_f1df2c8c1f3f77a6017244995b868af2
#
_entry.id   f1df2c8c1f3f77a6017244995b868af2
#
_cell.length_a   1.000
_cell.length_b   1.000
_cell.length_c   1.000
_cell.angle_alpha   90.00
_cell.angle_beta   90.00
_cell.angle_gamma   90.00
#
_symmetry.space_group_name_H-M   'P 1'
#
loop_
_entity.id
_entity.type
_entity.pdbx_description
1 polymer ?
#
loop_
_entity_poly.entity_id
_entity_poly.type
_entity_poly.pdbx_seq_one_letter_code
_entity_poly.pdbx_strand_id
1 'polypeptide(L)'
;MELNGKLSIKEKVGYALGDGAANIAWRGVSTFLFVFYVDVFGLDPVSVGLLMLVARSSDGLSDVFMGVLGDRSNSKYGKFRPWILWTAVPLALILSLLFTVPELGNQDKILYAYITYILFTLIYTANNIPYGALMGVMTGDDKERTSLGSYRMVGAFAGGMLVQGALLYLVVFFGNVNPTVEWELLPKRSSYEVRVTSPIDVASARINLKKGLGKFMLKEEADSNTAPTQSISFQMKAQQEYVFILSGTEEIDQSDLSLINQKEGYSKSIYLLSVFLALFMIVTFLMTKERVKPPVDQKKDLSKDLKQLLSNRPWLVLLVIGLLFNIYTSIKMGIIVIYFLHYLNNELLASSFMIALTLASILGAMSVAPLGRRYGKKRLFIMALVFSALVNCLFIFCGPNDLIPIFAIGMVSEFAAAMFPTLLFVMLGDAADYSEWTHGRRATGLIYSAGSLATKFGGGIAGAIIGFVLASYHYDGQDAAAAEGAATGIIMLMSWVPALIAFAAAGVMSFYPLNKEKMDLITQDLTAKRVGS
;
A
#
# COMPACT_ATOMS: atom_id res chain seq x y z
N MET A 1 -36.11 22.15 1.25
CA MET A 1 -35.18 21.05 1.00
C MET A 1 -34.88 20.40 2.33
N GLU A 2 -35.29 19.15 2.52
CA GLU A 2 -35.14 18.44 3.78
C GLU A 2 -33.65 18.24 4.11
N LEU A 3 -33.16 19.05 5.05
CA LEU A 3 -31.77 18.97 5.58
C LEU A 3 -31.50 17.66 6.37
N ASN A 4 -32.54 16.90 6.69
CA ASN A 4 -32.53 15.73 7.58
C ASN A 4 -32.97 14.42 6.91
N GLY A 5 -32.86 14.29 5.61
CA GLY A 5 -33.22 13.06 4.92
C GLY A 5 -32.21 11.93 5.20
N LYS A 6 -32.69 10.76 5.65
CA LYS A 6 -31.88 9.53 5.73
C LYS A 6 -31.30 9.22 4.36
N LEU A 7 -30.00 8.89 4.31
CA LEU A 7 -29.36 8.42 3.10
C LEU A 7 -29.89 7.02 2.73
N SER A 8 -30.21 6.81 1.47
CA SER A 8 -30.58 5.48 0.99
C SER A 8 -29.37 4.53 1.03
N ILE A 9 -29.63 3.23 1.16
CA ILE A 9 -28.58 2.21 1.09
C ILE A 9 -27.81 2.29 -0.24
N LYS A 10 -28.52 2.61 -1.35
CA LYS A 10 -27.89 2.82 -2.66
C LYS A 10 -26.84 3.93 -2.63
N GLU A 11 -27.12 5.05 -1.99
CA GLU A 11 -26.18 6.17 -1.88
C GLU A 11 -24.96 5.79 -1.01
N LYS A 12 -25.18 5.06 0.09
CA LYS A 12 -24.10 4.58 0.97
C LYS A 12 -23.19 3.58 0.25
N VAL A 13 -23.77 2.63 -0.48
CA VAL A 13 -23.02 1.67 -1.32
C VAL A 13 -22.31 2.41 -2.46
N GLY A 14 -23.00 3.33 -3.15
CA GLY A 14 -22.38 4.13 -4.21
C GLY A 14 -21.19 4.94 -3.71
N TYR A 15 -21.29 5.52 -2.52
CA TYR A 15 -20.16 6.21 -1.90
C TYR A 15 -19.03 5.24 -1.51
N ALA A 16 -19.35 4.07 -0.95
CA ALA A 16 -18.37 3.03 -0.60
C ALA A 16 -17.56 2.52 -1.81
N LEU A 17 -18.21 2.39 -2.98
CA LEU A 17 -17.55 1.99 -4.22
C LEU A 17 -16.45 2.98 -4.63
N GLY A 18 -16.61 4.27 -4.36
CA GLY A 18 -15.57 5.28 -4.62
C GLY A 18 -14.30 5.03 -3.80
N ASP A 19 -14.43 4.67 -2.52
CA ASP A 19 -13.26 4.32 -1.71
C ASP A 19 -12.66 2.97 -2.11
N GLY A 20 -13.51 2.02 -2.55
CA GLY A 20 -13.06 0.78 -3.17
C GLY A 20 -12.20 1.04 -4.40
N ALA A 21 -12.64 1.90 -5.31
CA ALA A 21 -11.88 2.31 -6.49
C ALA A 21 -10.56 3.02 -6.13
N ALA A 22 -10.61 3.96 -5.18
CA ALA A 22 -9.41 4.64 -4.71
C ALA A 22 -8.39 3.66 -4.10
N ASN A 23 -8.86 2.63 -3.38
CA ASN A 23 -8.00 1.59 -2.82
C ASN A 23 -7.49 0.59 -3.86
N ILE A 24 -8.22 0.33 -4.96
CA ILE A 24 -7.68 -0.40 -6.12
C ILE A 24 -6.40 0.29 -6.62
N ALA A 25 -6.44 1.60 -6.86
CA ALA A 25 -5.27 2.35 -7.29
C ALA A 25 -4.17 2.39 -6.23
N TRP A 26 -4.53 2.80 -5.00
CA TRP A 26 -3.55 3.01 -3.94
C TRP A 26 -2.83 1.74 -3.49
N ARG A 27 -3.58 0.65 -3.25
CA ARG A 27 -3.01 -0.64 -2.86
C ARG A 27 -2.23 -1.27 -4.00
N GLY A 28 -2.68 -1.13 -5.25
CA GLY A 28 -1.94 -1.55 -6.43
C GLY A 28 -0.55 -0.91 -6.47
N VAL A 29 -0.50 0.41 -6.35
CA VAL A 29 0.76 1.16 -6.38
C VAL A 29 1.61 0.90 -5.13
N SER A 30 1.05 0.99 -3.93
CA SER A 30 1.83 0.89 -2.70
C SER A 30 2.41 -0.51 -2.43
N THR A 31 1.79 -1.55 -2.97
CA THR A 31 2.20 -2.94 -2.75
C THR A 31 3.05 -3.49 -3.91
N PHE A 32 2.68 -3.18 -5.15
CA PHE A 32 3.24 -3.87 -6.31
C PHE A 32 4.15 -3.01 -7.18
N LEU A 33 4.09 -1.66 -7.08
CA LEU A 33 4.85 -0.81 -8.00
C LEU A 33 6.36 -0.95 -7.83
N PHE A 34 6.85 -1.09 -6.59
CA PHE A 34 8.28 -1.24 -6.34
C PHE A 34 8.81 -2.51 -7.00
N VAL A 35 8.19 -3.65 -6.72
CA VAL A 35 8.59 -4.94 -7.34
C VAL A 35 8.42 -4.92 -8.85
N PHE A 36 7.35 -4.31 -9.37
CA PHE A 36 7.16 -4.17 -10.80
C PHE A 36 8.29 -3.37 -11.46
N TYR A 37 8.68 -2.24 -10.87
CA TYR A 37 9.74 -1.40 -11.44
C TYR A 37 11.11 -2.05 -11.37
N VAL A 38 11.42 -2.77 -10.31
CA VAL A 38 12.73 -3.44 -10.17
C VAL A 38 12.77 -4.75 -10.96
N ASP A 39 11.82 -5.66 -10.73
CA ASP A 39 11.89 -7.04 -11.24
C ASP A 39 11.39 -7.15 -12.70
N VAL A 40 10.38 -6.36 -13.09
CA VAL A 40 9.74 -6.47 -14.41
C VAL A 40 10.21 -5.39 -15.38
N PHE A 41 10.28 -4.14 -14.91
CA PHE A 41 10.73 -3.01 -15.72
C PHE A 41 12.26 -2.92 -15.79
N GLY A 42 12.97 -3.49 -14.81
CA GLY A 42 14.44 -3.55 -14.77
C GLY A 42 15.09 -2.23 -14.39
N LEU A 43 14.50 -1.48 -13.47
CA LEU A 43 15.09 -0.27 -12.90
C LEU A 43 15.89 -0.61 -11.64
N ASP A 44 17.00 0.11 -11.43
CA ASP A 44 17.80 0.01 -10.22
C ASP A 44 16.98 0.34 -8.95
N PRO A 45 17.10 -0.46 -7.88
CA PRO A 45 16.34 -0.28 -6.63
C PRO A 45 16.50 1.10 -5.99
N VAL A 46 17.70 1.71 -6.04
CA VAL A 46 17.94 3.07 -5.50
C VAL A 46 17.16 4.10 -6.31
N SER A 47 17.20 3.99 -7.63
CA SER A 47 16.47 4.89 -8.55
C SER A 47 14.96 4.81 -8.31
N VAL A 48 14.42 3.61 -8.10
CA VAL A 48 13.00 3.41 -7.76
C VAL A 48 12.67 3.98 -6.37
N GLY A 49 13.54 3.80 -5.38
CA GLY A 49 13.36 4.38 -4.05
C GLY A 49 13.33 5.91 -4.09
N LEU A 50 14.25 6.54 -4.84
CA LEU A 50 14.29 8.00 -5.03
C LEU A 50 13.06 8.50 -5.81
N LEU A 51 12.63 7.79 -6.84
CA LEU A 51 11.40 8.08 -7.58
C LEU A 51 10.20 8.12 -6.62
N MET A 52 10.06 7.14 -5.75
CA MET A 52 8.97 7.09 -4.77
C MET A 52 9.05 8.26 -3.78
N LEU A 53 10.24 8.62 -3.32
CA LEU A 53 10.44 9.76 -2.41
C LEU A 53 10.02 11.09 -3.07
N VAL A 54 10.47 11.34 -4.31
CA VAL A 54 10.15 12.56 -5.05
C VAL A 54 8.65 12.65 -5.34
N ALA A 55 8.04 11.59 -5.86
CA ALA A 55 6.62 11.57 -6.20
C ALA A 55 5.73 11.76 -4.96
N ARG A 56 6.06 11.12 -3.83
CA ARG A 56 5.32 11.29 -2.57
C ARG A 56 5.49 12.68 -1.95
N SER A 57 6.64 13.31 -2.15
CA SER A 57 6.87 14.68 -1.72
C SER A 57 6.00 15.67 -2.50
N SER A 58 5.83 15.47 -3.81
CA SER A 58 4.96 16.29 -4.65
C SER A 58 3.47 16.10 -4.33
N ASP A 59 3.06 14.89 -3.93
CA ASP A 59 1.68 14.56 -3.55
C ASP A 59 1.16 15.42 -2.38
N GLY A 60 1.99 15.64 -1.37
CA GLY A 60 1.62 16.50 -0.25
C GLY A 60 1.35 17.96 -0.62
N LEU A 61 2.09 18.50 -1.58
CA LEU A 61 1.87 19.86 -2.08
C LEU A 61 0.59 19.93 -2.94
N SER A 62 0.36 18.93 -3.77
CA SER A 62 -0.83 18.85 -4.63
C SER A 62 -2.14 18.74 -3.84
N ASP A 63 -2.14 18.10 -2.66
CA ASP A 63 -3.32 18.00 -1.79
C ASP A 63 -3.85 19.37 -1.37
N VAL A 64 -2.96 20.26 -0.92
CA VAL A 64 -3.33 21.61 -0.51
C VAL A 64 -3.91 22.40 -1.69
N PHE A 65 -3.26 22.30 -2.84
CA PHE A 65 -3.71 22.95 -4.07
C PHE A 65 -5.10 22.43 -4.50
N MET A 66 -5.27 21.11 -4.50
CA MET A 66 -6.53 20.47 -4.87
C MET A 66 -7.67 20.77 -3.88
N GLY A 67 -7.36 20.86 -2.59
CA GLY A 67 -8.34 21.30 -1.59
C GLY A 67 -8.91 22.68 -1.89
N VAL A 68 -8.03 23.64 -2.21
CA VAL A 68 -8.44 25.01 -2.58
C VAL A 68 -9.21 25.02 -3.91
N LEU A 69 -8.76 24.24 -4.91
CA LEU A 69 -9.41 24.19 -6.23
C LEU A 69 -10.79 23.52 -6.14
N GLY A 70 -10.91 22.42 -5.40
CA GLY A 70 -12.18 21.76 -5.13
C GLY A 70 -13.17 22.67 -4.42
N ASP A 71 -12.68 23.47 -3.45
CA ASP A 71 -13.52 24.43 -2.73
C ASP A 71 -14.04 25.57 -3.59
N ARG A 72 -13.33 25.97 -4.62
CA ARG A 72 -13.74 27.03 -5.57
C ARG A 72 -14.55 26.52 -6.75
N SER A 73 -14.59 25.21 -6.93
CA SER A 73 -15.32 24.61 -8.04
C SER A 73 -16.83 24.82 -7.88
N ASN A 74 -17.50 25.16 -8.97
CA ASN A 74 -18.96 25.29 -9.02
C ASN A 74 -19.47 24.78 -10.36
N SER A 75 -20.29 23.72 -10.33
CA SER A 75 -20.86 23.15 -11.53
C SER A 75 -22.33 22.77 -11.35
N LYS A 76 -23.01 22.50 -12.46
CA LYS A 76 -24.40 22.02 -12.46
C LYS A 76 -24.60 20.67 -11.74
N TYR A 77 -23.53 19.90 -11.55
CA TYR A 77 -23.56 18.59 -10.89
C TYR A 77 -23.14 18.63 -9.42
N GLY A 78 -22.83 19.81 -8.88
CA GLY A 78 -22.30 20.01 -7.54
C GLY A 78 -20.86 20.53 -7.55
N LYS A 79 -20.25 20.52 -6.37
CA LYS A 79 -18.91 21.07 -6.11
C LYS A 79 -17.83 19.99 -6.23
N PHE A 80 -18.04 18.82 -5.63
CA PHE A 80 -17.07 17.75 -5.51
C PHE A 80 -17.31 16.58 -6.47
N ARG A 81 -18.59 16.25 -6.74
CA ARG A 81 -18.97 15.14 -7.64
C ARG A 81 -18.38 15.22 -9.05
N PRO A 82 -18.30 16.40 -9.70
CA PRO A 82 -17.73 16.49 -11.04
C PRO A 82 -16.27 16.04 -11.12
N TRP A 83 -15.49 16.30 -10.07
CA TRP A 83 -14.10 15.87 -10.01
C TRP A 83 -13.98 14.36 -10.05
N ILE A 84 -14.84 13.63 -9.32
CA ILE A 84 -14.87 12.16 -9.33
C ILE A 84 -15.11 11.63 -10.75
N LEU A 85 -16.07 12.24 -11.47
CA LEU A 85 -16.38 11.84 -12.84
C LEU A 85 -15.24 12.18 -13.82
N TRP A 86 -14.74 13.41 -13.77
CA TRP A 86 -13.72 13.89 -14.72
C TRP A 86 -12.37 13.17 -14.56
N THR A 87 -12.05 12.76 -13.34
CA THR A 87 -10.80 12.03 -13.06
C THR A 87 -10.93 10.52 -13.16
N ALA A 88 -12.13 9.96 -13.27
CA ALA A 88 -12.35 8.50 -13.31
C ALA A 88 -11.57 7.83 -14.47
N VAL A 89 -11.73 8.32 -15.69
CA VAL A 89 -11.04 7.79 -16.86
C VAL A 89 -9.55 8.16 -16.87
N PRO A 90 -9.14 9.42 -16.64
CA PRO A 90 -7.72 9.76 -16.52
C PRO A 90 -6.97 8.95 -15.46
N LEU A 91 -7.60 8.68 -14.30
CA LEU A 91 -6.96 7.87 -13.25
C LEU A 91 -6.77 6.41 -13.68
N ALA A 92 -7.77 5.83 -14.36
CA ALA A 92 -7.66 4.49 -14.91
C ALA A 92 -6.57 4.38 -15.98
N LEU A 93 -6.50 5.38 -16.88
CA LEU A 93 -5.48 5.43 -17.93
C LEU A 93 -4.07 5.57 -17.36
N ILE A 94 -3.87 6.49 -16.42
CA ILE A 94 -2.53 6.68 -15.84
C ILE A 94 -2.10 5.49 -14.98
N LEU A 95 -3.03 4.82 -14.27
CA LEU A 95 -2.74 3.58 -13.55
C LEU A 95 -2.33 2.47 -14.52
N SER A 96 -2.98 2.39 -15.68
CA SER A 96 -2.61 1.44 -16.73
C SER A 96 -1.21 1.73 -17.30
N LEU A 97 -0.91 3.00 -17.60
CA LEU A 97 0.41 3.42 -18.09
C LEU A 97 1.52 3.15 -17.05
N LEU A 98 1.23 3.33 -15.77
CA LEU A 98 2.18 3.11 -14.68
C LEU A 98 2.72 1.66 -14.62
N PHE A 99 1.90 0.69 -15.06
CA PHE A 99 2.25 -0.72 -15.14
C PHE A 99 2.42 -1.22 -16.59
N THR A 100 2.73 -0.33 -17.51
CA THR A 100 3.10 -0.65 -18.89
C THR A 100 4.61 -0.53 -19.03
N VAL A 101 5.22 -1.49 -19.74
CA VAL A 101 6.66 -1.49 -20.06
C VAL A 101 6.84 -1.12 -21.52
N PRO A 102 7.07 0.16 -21.86
CA PRO A 102 7.40 0.54 -23.23
C PRO A 102 8.83 0.08 -23.59
N GLU A 103 9.07 -0.13 -24.87
CA GLU A 103 10.40 -0.46 -25.38
C GLU A 103 11.24 0.82 -25.51
N LEU A 104 11.92 1.16 -24.41
CA LEU A 104 12.72 2.38 -24.28
C LEU A 104 14.14 2.04 -23.83
N GLY A 105 15.09 2.94 -24.11
CA GLY A 105 16.43 2.88 -23.52
C GLY A 105 16.41 3.14 -22.00
N ASN A 106 17.46 2.73 -21.29
CA ASN A 106 17.48 2.78 -19.82
C ASN A 106 17.21 4.18 -19.23
N GLN A 107 17.74 5.25 -19.83
CA GLN A 107 17.49 6.62 -19.35
C GLN A 107 16.03 7.04 -19.57
N ASP A 108 15.46 6.67 -20.72
CA ASP A 108 14.08 6.99 -21.07
C ASP A 108 13.09 6.21 -20.20
N LYS A 109 13.42 4.98 -19.78
CA LYS A 109 12.63 4.20 -18.82
C LYS A 109 12.48 4.93 -17.48
N ILE A 110 13.58 5.46 -16.94
CA ILE A 110 13.55 6.21 -15.68
C ILE A 110 12.68 7.46 -15.85
N LEU A 111 12.86 8.21 -16.93
CA LEU A 111 12.06 9.41 -17.21
C LEU A 111 10.57 9.06 -17.35
N TYR A 112 10.24 7.99 -18.07
CA TYR A 112 8.87 7.49 -18.18
C TYR A 112 8.26 7.15 -16.82
N ALA A 113 9.01 6.46 -15.96
CA ALA A 113 8.56 6.12 -14.61
C ALA A 113 8.29 7.36 -13.75
N TYR A 114 9.17 8.39 -13.81
CA TYR A 114 8.94 9.67 -13.13
C TYR A 114 7.69 10.39 -13.62
N ILE A 115 7.54 10.53 -14.93
CA ILE A 115 6.38 11.23 -15.53
C ILE A 115 5.08 10.53 -15.16
N THR A 116 5.01 9.20 -15.37
CA THR A 116 3.78 8.44 -15.12
C THR A 116 3.42 8.42 -13.63
N TYR A 117 4.40 8.29 -12.73
CA TYR A 117 4.11 8.25 -11.30
C TYR A 117 3.72 9.63 -10.75
N ILE A 118 4.38 10.72 -11.16
CA ILE A 118 3.99 12.08 -10.76
C ILE A 118 2.58 12.41 -11.30
N LEU A 119 2.28 12.09 -12.56
CA LEU A 119 0.94 12.27 -13.11
C LEU A 119 -0.11 11.43 -12.36
N PHE A 120 0.23 10.19 -12.00
CA PHE A 120 -0.65 9.35 -11.19
C PHE A 120 -0.97 10.02 -9.84
N THR A 121 0.05 10.51 -9.11
CA THR A 121 -0.18 11.18 -7.81
C THR A 121 -1.06 12.41 -7.96
N LEU A 122 -0.84 13.24 -8.97
CA LEU A 122 -1.63 14.45 -9.24
C LEU A 122 -3.10 14.11 -9.56
N ILE A 123 -3.34 13.14 -10.45
CA ILE A 123 -4.70 12.74 -10.84
C ILE A 123 -5.40 12.02 -9.68
N TYR A 124 -4.67 11.18 -8.94
CA TYR A 124 -5.19 10.52 -7.74
C TYR A 124 -5.63 11.54 -6.68
N THR A 125 -4.82 12.56 -6.42
CA THR A 125 -5.17 13.66 -5.51
C THR A 125 -6.39 14.44 -6.00
N ALA A 126 -6.46 14.74 -7.32
CA ALA A 126 -7.60 15.43 -7.93
C ALA A 126 -8.92 14.63 -7.81
N ASN A 127 -8.83 13.31 -7.68
CA ASN A 127 -9.97 12.43 -7.40
C ASN A 127 -10.27 12.33 -5.91
N ASN A 128 -9.25 11.97 -5.10
CA ASN A 128 -9.42 11.52 -3.73
C ASN A 128 -9.77 12.66 -2.75
N ILE A 129 -9.23 13.87 -2.95
CA ILE A 129 -9.54 15.03 -2.09
C ILE A 129 -11.01 15.45 -2.22
N PRO A 130 -11.56 15.68 -3.43
CA PRO A 130 -12.99 15.95 -3.60
C PRO A 130 -13.88 14.79 -3.14
N TYR A 131 -13.46 13.54 -3.37
CA TYR A 131 -14.18 12.38 -2.88
C TYR A 131 -14.29 12.37 -1.34
N GLY A 132 -13.20 12.63 -0.64
CA GLY A 132 -13.21 12.76 0.83
C GLY A 132 -14.13 13.89 1.32
N ALA A 133 -14.11 15.04 0.64
CA ALA A 133 -14.94 16.20 0.97
C ALA A 133 -16.44 15.98 0.67
N LEU A 134 -16.77 15.12 -0.32
CA LEU A 134 -18.14 14.77 -0.69
C LEU A 134 -18.94 14.24 0.51
N MET A 135 -18.32 13.46 1.41
CA MET A 135 -18.97 12.94 2.61
C MET A 135 -19.63 14.04 3.45
N GLY A 136 -18.94 15.18 3.61
CA GLY A 136 -19.42 16.31 4.40
C GLY A 136 -20.61 17.05 3.80
N VAL A 137 -20.83 16.93 2.48
CA VAL A 137 -21.90 17.61 1.76
C VAL A 137 -23.05 16.68 1.33
N MET A 138 -22.90 15.37 1.53
CA MET A 138 -23.99 14.41 1.27
C MET A 138 -25.09 14.48 2.33
N THR A 139 -24.73 14.70 3.60
CA THR A 139 -25.69 14.78 4.71
C THR A 139 -25.20 15.72 5.80
N GLY A 140 -26.15 16.42 6.44
CA GLY A 140 -25.93 17.22 7.65
C GLY A 140 -26.11 16.42 8.95
N ASP A 141 -26.67 15.21 8.90
CA ASP A 141 -26.93 14.37 10.07
C ASP A 141 -25.68 13.59 10.47
N ASP A 142 -25.25 13.74 11.72
CA ASP A 142 -24.04 13.09 12.25
C ASP A 142 -24.16 11.56 12.32
N LYS A 143 -25.36 11.00 12.55
CA LYS A 143 -25.59 9.56 12.57
C LYS A 143 -25.46 8.98 11.16
N GLU A 144 -26.06 9.64 10.18
CA GLU A 144 -25.96 9.25 8.79
C GLU A 144 -24.52 9.41 8.25
N ARG A 145 -23.79 10.45 8.67
CA ARG A 145 -22.37 10.63 8.34
C ARG A 145 -21.50 9.53 8.94
N THR A 146 -21.77 9.13 10.19
CA THR A 146 -21.07 8.00 10.84
C THR A 146 -21.36 6.70 10.12
N SER A 147 -22.63 6.45 9.76
CA SER A 147 -23.01 5.30 8.94
C SER A 147 -22.29 5.29 7.59
N LEU A 148 -22.26 6.44 6.90
CA LEU A 148 -21.57 6.58 5.60
C LEU A 148 -20.08 6.30 5.72
N GLY A 149 -19.42 6.74 6.81
CA GLY A 149 -18.04 6.41 7.13
C GLY A 149 -17.80 4.90 7.30
N SER A 150 -18.73 4.19 7.93
CA SER A 150 -18.64 2.73 8.08
C SER A 150 -18.73 2.02 6.71
N TYR A 151 -19.67 2.42 5.85
CA TYR A 151 -19.75 1.89 4.48
C TYR A 151 -18.49 2.18 3.66
N ARG A 152 -17.93 3.39 3.80
CA ARG A 152 -16.66 3.79 3.21
C ARG A 152 -15.53 2.84 3.58
N MET A 153 -15.37 2.52 4.87
CA MET A 153 -14.33 1.60 5.33
C MET A 153 -14.47 0.19 4.74
N VAL A 154 -15.72 -0.30 4.64
CA VAL A 154 -16.00 -1.59 3.98
C VAL A 154 -15.56 -1.53 2.51
N GLY A 155 -15.87 -0.44 1.79
CA GLY A 155 -15.43 -0.23 0.41
C GLY A 155 -13.91 -0.23 0.29
N ALA A 156 -13.21 0.49 1.18
CA ALA A 156 -11.74 0.54 1.21
C ALA A 156 -11.11 -0.84 1.38
N PHE A 157 -11.58 -1.61 2.35
CA PHE A 157 -11.08 -2.97 2.57
C PHE A 157 -11.40 -3.89 1.40
N ALA A 158 -12.62 -3.84 0.84
CA ALA A 158 -13.01 -4.66 -0.30
C ALA A 158 -12.14 -4.37 -1.55
N GLY A 159 -11.91 -3.08 -1.87
CA GLY A 159 -11.04 -2.68 -2.98
C GLY A 159 -9.58 -3.10 -2.76
N GLY A 160 -9.06 -2.94 -1.53
CA GLY A 160 -7.74 -3.39 -1.15
C GLY A 160 -7.57 -4.90 -1.27
N MET A 161 -8.51 -5.68 -0.73
CA MET A 161 -8.52 -7.14 -0.83
C MET A 161 -8.62 -7.63 -2.27
N LEU A 162 -9.41 -6.95 -3.12
CA LEU A 162 -9.53 -7.29 -4.52
C LEU A 162 -8.15 -7.25 -5.21
N VAL A 163 -7.41 -6.16 -5.03
CA VAL A 163 -6.08 -6.01 -5.66
C VAL A 163 -5.07 -6.95 -5.03
N GLN A 164 -4.92 -6.91 -3.72
CA GLN A 164 -3.90 -7.70 -3.02
C GLN A 164 -4.14 -9.21 -3.13
N GLY A 165 -5.40 -9.61 -3.20
CA GLY A 165 -5.78 -11.02 -3.34
C GLY A 165 -5.76 -11.54 -4.78
N ALA A 166 -6.18 -10.71 -5.75
CA ALA A 166 -6.38 -11.18 -7.12
C ALA A 166 -5.22 -10.86 -8.07
N LEU A 167 -4.43 -9.78 -7.85
CA LEU A 167 -3.48 -9.31 -8.85
C LEU A 167 -2.47 -10.37 -9.28
N LEU A 168 -1.83 -11.06 -8.33
CA LEU A 168 -0.82 -12.07 -8.70
C LEU A 168 -1.42 -13.29 -9.40
N TYR A 169 -2.64 -13.69 -9.05
CA TYR A 169 -3.36 -14.73 -9.80
C TYR A 169 -3.69 -14.28 -11.23
N LEU A 170 -4.10 -13.02 -11.40
CA LEU A 170 -4.33 -12.44 -12.72
C LEU A 170 -3.03 -12.31 -13.53
N VAL A 171 -1.91 -11.97 -12.87
CA VAL A 171 -0.57 -11.93 -13.52
C VAL A 171 -0.21 -13.29 -14.07
N VAL A 172 -0.37 -14.35 -13.30
CA VAL A 172 -0.15 -15.73 -13.76
C VAL A 172 -1.11 -16.08 -14.89
N PHE A 173 -2.39 -15.75 -14.75
CA PHE A 173 -3.41 -16.06 -15.76
C PHE A 173 -3.17 -15.36 -17.10
N PHE A 174 -2.90 -14.06 -17.09
CA PHE A 174 -2.67 -13.29 -18.33
C PHE A 174 -1.26 -13.41 -18.90
N GLY A 175 -0.29 -13.74 -18.03
CA GLY A 175 1.12 -13.90 -18.40
C GLY A 175 1.48 -15.32 -18.79
N ASN A 176 0.59 -16.30 -18.64
CA ASN A 176 0.89 -17.69 -18.95
C ASN A 176 1.26 -17.86 -20.41
N VAL A 177 2.42 -18.46 -20.66
CA VAL A 177 2.92 -18.84 -21.98
C VAL A 177 3.11 -20.35 -21.97
N ASN A 178 2.62 -21.04 -23.01
CA ASN A 178 2.80 -22.49 -23.15
C ASN A 178 4.15 -22.77 -23.84
N PRO A 179 5.22 -23.12 -23.11
CA PRO A 179 6.50 -23.46 -23.70
C PRO A 179 6.45 -24.88 -24.30
N THR A 180 7.34 -25.14 -25.25
CA THR A 180 7.69 -26.51 -25.58
C THR A 180 8.78 -26.97 -24.63
N VAL A 181 8.61 -28.13 -24.01
CA VAL A 181 9.52 -28.67 -22.99
C VAL A 181 9.93 -30.06 -23.37
N GLU A 182 11.23 -30.31 -23.47
CA GLU A 182 11.83 -31.62 -23.70
C GLU A 182 12.68 -32.00 -22.49
N TRP A 183 12.64 -33.26 -22.12
CA TRP A 183 13.29 -33.78 -20.92
C TRP A 183 14.24 -34.93 -21.28
N GLU A 184 15.45 -34.90 -20.77
CA GLU A 184 16.44 -35.97 -20.88
C GLU A 184 17.05 -36.30 -19.53
N LEU A 185 17.00 -37.60 -19.14
CA LEU A 185 17.61 -38.07 -17.91
C LEU A 185 19.12 -38.14 -18.04
N LEU A 186 19.86 -37.47 -17.20
CA LEU A 186 21.33 -37.50 -17.19
C LEU A 186 21.88 -38.74 -16.49
N PRO A 187 22.71 -39.60 -17.20
CA PRO A 187 23.09 -40.95 -16.69
C PRO A 187 23.93 -40.96 -15.39
N LYS A 188 24.53 -39.87 -14.99
CA LYS A 188 25.52 -39.82 -13.85
C LYS A 188 25.07 -39.04 -12.62
N ARG A 189 23.93 -38.39 -12.65
CA ARG A 189 23.40 -37.62 -11.52
C ARG A 189 21.90 -37.82 -11.52
N SER A 190 21.24 -38.04 -10.41
CA SER A 190 19.76 -38.01 -10.31
C SER A 190 19.23 -36.62 -10.67
N SER A 191 19.42 -36.24 -11.93
CA SER A 191 19.13 -34.91 -12.46
C SER A 191 18.65 -35.05 -13.91
N TYR A 192 17.74 -34.16 -14.29
CA TYR A 192 17.19 -34.07 -15.65
C TYR A 192 17.78 -32.85 -16.36
N GLU A 193 18.10 -33.01 -17.64
CA GLU A 193 18.30 -31.89 -18.54
C GLU A 193 16.94 -31.50 -19.11
N VAL A 194 16.54 -30.25 -18.91
CA VAL A 194 15.26 -29.69 -19.31
C VAL A 194 15.50 -28.64 -20.37
N ARG A 195 14.99 -28.86 -21.56
CA ARG A 195 15.07 -27.92 -22.66
C ARG A 195 13.74 -27.20 -22.81
N VAL A 196 13.76 -25.89 -22.69
CA VAL A 196 12.57 -25.05 -22.73
C VAL A 196 12.67 -24.11 -23.91
N THR A 197 11.66 -24.13 -24.78
CA THR A 197 11.57 -23.22 -25.93
C THR A 197 10.26 -22.44 -25.85
N SER A 198 10.33 -21.11 -25.96
CA SER A 198 9.16 -20.24 -26.00
C SER A 198 8.71 -19.99 -27.43
N PRO A 199 7.41 -20.00 -27.74
CA PRO A 199 6.90 -19.66 -29.08
C PRO A 199 6.99 -18.15 -29.37
N ILE A 200 7.19 -17.31 -28.38
CA ILE A 200 7.26 -15.84 -28.45
C ILE A 200 8.46 -15.29 -27.71
N ASP A 201 8.87 -14.06 -28.04
CA ASP A 201 9.85 -13.31 -27.23
C ASP A 201 9.24 -12.95 -25.88
N VAL A 202 9.94 -13.27 -24.79
CA VAL A 202 9.50 -12.95 -23.41
C VAL A 202 10.59 -12.13 -22.73
N ALA A 203 10.39 -10.83 -22.68
CA ALA A 203 11.39 -9.89 -22.14
C ALA A 203 11.58 -10.02 -20.61
N SER A 204 10.60 -10.54 -19.90
CA SER A 204 10.65 -10.85 -18.47
C SER A 204 9.98 -12.20 -18.26
N ALA A 205 10.71 -13.25 -18.63
CA ALA A 205 10.30 -14.64 -18.47
C ALA A 205 10.55 -15.08 -17.05
N ARG A 206 9.55 -15.72 -16.45
CA ARG A 206 9.71 -16.43 -15.19
C ARG A 206 9.31 -17.88 -15.36
N ILE A 207 10.25 -18.76 -15.12
CA ILE A 207 10.01 -20.20 -15.08
C ILE A 207 9.89 -20.60 -13.61
N ASN A 208 8.78 -21.22 -13.28
CA ASN A 208 8.51 -21.78 -11.95
C ASN A 208 8.34 -23.29 -12.07
N LEU A 209 8.94 -24.01 -11.15
CA LEU A 209 8.74 -25.44 -10.96
C LEU A 209 7.75 -25.67 -9.84
N LYS A 210 6.85 -26.63 -10.00
CA LYS A 210 5.89 -27.04 -8.96
C LYS A 210 6.61 -27.49 -7.70
N LYS A 211 6.10 -27.07 -6.55
CA LYS A 211 6.74 -27.32 -5.25
C LYS A 211 6.91 -28.81 -4.99
N GLY A 212 8.13 -29.22 -4.61
CA GLY A 212 8.45 -30.61 -4.27
C GLY A 212 9.22 -31.37 -5.35
N LEU A 213 9.25 -30.88 -6.58
CA LEU A 213 9.89 -31.59 -7.72
C LEU A 213 11.40 -31.35 -7.85
N GLY A 214 12.00 -30.53 -6.99
CA GLY A 214 13.43 -30.24 -7.00
C GLY A 214 13.75 -28.79 -7.24
N LYS A 215 15.00 -28.51 -7.60
CA LYS A 215 15.53 -27.19 -7.93
C LYS A 215 16.24 -27.26 -9.26
N PHE A 216 16.22 -26.17 -10.02
CA PHE A 216 16.88 -26.11 -11.32
C PHE A 216 17.82 -24.90 -11.41
N MET A 217 18.77 -24.98 -12.34
CA MET A 217 19.70 -23.91 -12.69
C MET A 217 19.90 -23.90 -14.20
N LEU A 218 20.26 -22.77 -14.78
CA LEU A 218 20.67 -22.68 -16.17
C LEU A 218 21.96 -23.51 -16.37
N LYS A 219 22.04 -24.28 -17.44
CA LYS A 219 23.21 -25.15 -17.72
C LYS A 219 24.49 -24.34 -17.91
N GLU A 220 24.38 -23.14 -18.48
CA GLU A 220 25.50 -22.20 -18.66
C GLU A 220 26.06 -21.69 -17.32
N GLU A 221 25.25 -21.71 -16.26
CA GLU A 221 25.62 -21.30 -14.90
C GLU A 221 26.03 -22.49 -14.01
N ALA A 222 25.91 -23.73 -14.51
CA ALA A 222 26.20 -24.93 -13.73
C ALA A 222 27.69 -25.05 -13.30
N ASP A 223 28.58 -24.34 -13.99
CA ASP A 223 30.01 -24.23 -13.67
C ASP A 223 30.33 -23.02 -12.78
N SER A 224 29.36 -22.12 -12.54
CA SER A 224 29.43 -21.03 -11.58
C SER A 224 28.91 -21.50 -10.22
N ASN A 225 29.35 -20.86 -9.14
CA ASN A 225 28.88 -21.18 -7.76
C ASN A 225 27.41 -20.78 -7.50
N THR A 226 26.57 -20.80 -8.54
CA THR A 226 25.17 -20.42 -8.46
C THR A 226 24.35 -21.55 -7.83
N ALA A 227 23.60 -21.25 -6.78
CA ALA A 227 22.78 -22.23 -6.09
C ALA A 227 21.52 -22.57 -6.92
N PRO A 228 21.07 -23.85 -6.97
CA PRO A 228 19.85 -24.23 -7.67
C PRO A 228 18.61 -23.63 -7.02
N THR A 229 17.69 -23.06 -7.83
CA THR A 229 16.48 -22.36 -7.37
C THR A 229 15.19 -23.05 -7.84
N GLN A 230 14.03 -22.71 -7.25
CA GLN A 230 12.71 -23.19 -7.72
C GLN A 230 12.09 -22.28 -8.78
N SER A 231 12.68 -21.11 -9.00
CA SER A 231 12.16 -20.10 -9.93
C SER A 231 13.34 -19.32 -10.50
N ILE A 232 13.37 -19.13 -11.80
CA ILE A 232 14.38 -18.34 -12.50
C ILE A 232 13.68 -17.27 -13.33
N SER A 233 14.18 -16.01 -13.22
CA SER A 233 13.74 -14.89 -14.05
C SER A 233 14.85 -14.52 -15.03
N PHE A 234 14.53 -14.38 -16.31
CA PHE A 234 15.48 -14.04 -17.37
C PHE A 234 14.76 -13.59 -18.65
N GLN A 235 15.50 -13.24 -19.69
CA GLN A 235 14.94 -12.92 -21.01
C GLN A 235 14.96 -14.15 -21.91
N MET A 236 13.83 -14.47 -22.53
CA MET A 236 13.73 -15.54 -23.53
C MET A 236 13.44 -14.96 -24.91
N LYS A 237 14.16 -15.44 -25.91
CA LYS A 237 13.86 -15.19 -27.34
C LYS A 237 13.00 -16.31 -27.90
N ALA A 238 12.12 -15.94 -28.83
CA ALA A 238 11.28 -16.90 -29.53
C ALA A 238 12.13 -17.97 -30.23
N GLN A 239 11.70 -19.22 -30.13
CA GLN A 239 12.32 -20.39 -30.76
C GLN A 239 13.80 -20.62 -30.38
N GLN A 240 14.33 -19.91 -29.40
CA GLN A 240 15.63 -20.21 -28.82
C GLN A 240 15.47 -21.25 -27.70
N GLU A 241 16.32 -22.25 -27.70
CA GLU A 241 16.35 -23.31 -26.71
C GLU A 241 17.16 -22.83 -25.47
N TYR A 242 16.57 -22.99 -24.30
CA TYR A 242 17.21 -22.74 -23.01
C TYR A 242 17.29 -24.03 -22.23
N VAL A 243 18.51 -24.38 -21.79
CA VAL A 243 18.78 -25.65 -21.15
C VAL A 243 18.98 -25.47 -19.66
N PHE A 244 18.19 -26.20 -18.88
CA PHE A 244 18.25 -26.19 -17.43
C PHE A 244 18.67 -27.55 -16.90
N ILE A 245 19.40 -27.59 -15.79
CA ILE A 245 19.69 -28.78 -15.04
C ILE A 245 18.79 -28.82 -13.83
N LEU A 246 17.95 -29.83 -13.73
CA LEU A 246 17.04 -30.04 -12.63
C LEU A 246 17.57 -31.13 -11.73
N SER A 247 17.77 -30.80 -10.46
CA SER A 247 18.09 -31.75 -9.40
C SER A 247 16.82 -32.25 -8.70
N GLY A 248 16.42 -33.49 -8.94
CA GLY A 248 15.24 -34.09 -8.33
C GLY A 248 15.12 -35.56 -8.72
N THR A 249 14.33 -36.32 -7.98
CA THR A 249 14.20 -37.78 -8.12
C THR A 249 12.86 -38.23 -8.74
N GLU A 250 11.94 -37.31 -8.99
CA GLU A 250 10.61 -37.62 -9.54
C GLU A 250 10.53 -37.33 -11.04
N GLU A 251 9.77 -38.15 -11.76
CA GLU A 251 9.39 -37.87 -13.15
C GLU A 251 8.58 -36.57 -13.22
N ILE A 252 8.95 -35.71 -14.16
CA ILE A 252 8.37 -34.39 -14.31
C ILE A 252 7.53 -34.35 -15.56
N ASP A 253 6.30 -33.85 -15.42
CA ASP A 253 5.39 -33.65 -16.54
C ASP A 253 5.46 -32.18 -17.02
N GLN A 254 5.09 -31.94 -18.26
CA GLN A 254 5.02 -30.60 -18.85
C GLN A 254 4.15 -29.64 -18.02
N SER A 255 3.13 -30.16 -17.32
CA SER A 255 2.25 -29.41 -16.41
C SER A 255 2.92 -28.95 -15.11
N ASP A 256 4.12 -29.43 -14.81
CA ASP A 256 4.86 -29.09 -13.59
C ASP A 256 5.77 -27.87 -13.75
N LEU A 257 5.94 -27.41 -15.00
CA LEU A 257 6.68 -26.23 -15.35
C LEU A 257 5.74 -25.15 -15.90
N SER A 258 5.79 -23.95 -15.32
CA SER A 258 5.04 -22.81 -15.81
C SER A 258 5.98 -21.70 -16.27
N LEU A 259 5.74 -21.19 -17.48
CA LEU A 259 6.43 -20.03 -18.04
C LEU A 259 5.47 -18.83 -18.00
N ILE A 260 5.88 -17.77 -17.33
CA ILE A 260 5.07 -16.56 -17.14
C ILE A 260 5.79 -15.37 -17.75
N ASN A 261 5.12 -14.68 -18.67
CA ASN A 261 5.49 -13.35 -19.14
C ASN A 261 5.01 -12.30 -18.13
N GLN A 262 5.88 -11.91 -17.21
CA GLN A 262 5.53 -10.98 -16.15
C GLN A 262 5.10 -9.60 -16.70
N LYS A 263 5.77 -9.11 -17.74
CA LYS A 263 5.44 -7.83 -18.40
C LYS A 263 3.98 -7.79 -18.85
N GLU A 264 3.55 -8.79 -19.61
CA GLU A 264 2.16 -8.89 -20.08
C GLU A 264 1.19 -9.18 -18.95
N GLY A 265 1.57 -10.08 -18.04
CA GLY A 265 0.77 -10.46 -16.90
C GLY A 265 0.39 -9.25 -16.04
N TYR A 266 1.36 -8.43 -15.60
CA TYR A 266 1.09 -7.22 -14.83
C TYR A 266 0.28 -6.19 -15.62
N SER A 267 0.67 -5.89 -16.86
CA SER A 267 -0.01 -4.87 -17.67
C SER A 267 -1.48 -5.22 -17.89
N LYS A 268 -1.79 -6.43 -18.37
CA LYS A 268 -3.17 -6.87 -18.64
C LYS A 268 -4.01 -6.94 -17.37
N SER A 269 -3.42 -7.38 -16.26
CA SER A 269 -4.10 -7.43 -14.96
C SER A 269 -4.49 -6.05 -14.45
N ILE A 270 -3.57 -5.09 -14.53
CA ILE A 270 -3.83 -3.71 -14.12
C ILE A 270 -4.82 -3.03 -15.07
N TYR A 271 -4.79 -3.32 -16.38
CA TYR A 271 -5.80 -2.80 -17.33
C TYR A 271 -7.20 -3.24 -16.92
N LEU A 272 -7.38 -4.53 -16.59
CA LEU A 272 -8.66 -5.03 -16.09
C LEU A 272 -9.09 -4.31 -14.79
N LEU A 273 -8.19 -4.19 -13.81
CA LEU A 273 -8.49 -3.51 -12.54
C LEU A 273 -8.74 -2.01 -12.73
N SER A 274 -8.10 -1.37 -13.70
CA SER A 274 -8.32 0.03 -14.07
C SER A 274 -9.70 0.26 -14.66
N VAL A 275 -10.24 -0.70 -15.42
CA VAL A 275 -11.64 -0.65 -15.90
C VAL A 275 -12.60 -0.72 -14.72
N PHE A 276 -12.40 -1.62 -13.76
CA PHE A 276 -13.24 -1.67 -12.55
C PHE A 276 -13.15 -0.37 -11.74
N LEU A 277 -11.95 0.20 -11.60
CA LEU A 277 -11.74 1.50 -10.95
C LEU A 277 -12.60 2.59 -11.60
N ALA A 278 -12.51 2.73 -12.93
CA ALA A 278 -13.28 3.74 -13.67
C ALA A 278 -14.79 3.53 -13.51
N LEU A 279 -15.26 2.29 -13.63
CA LEU A 279 -16.66 1.93 -13.44
C LEU A 279 -17.16 2.28 -12.03
N PHE A 280 -16.41 1.93 -10.99
CA PHE A 280 -16.78 2.21 -9.61
C PHE A 280 -16.83 3.74 -9.34
N MET A 281 -15.88 4.52 -9.88
CA MET A 281 -15.91 5.99 -9.78
C MET A 281 -17.12 6.60 -10.50
N ILE A 282 -17.44 6.11 -11.70
CA ILE A 282 -18.64 6.56 -12.45
C ILE A 282 -19.91 6.21 -11.66
N VAL A 283 -20.02 4.99 -11.14
CA VAL A 283 -21.16 4.57 -10.31
C VAL A 283 -21.26 5.43 -9.05
N THR A 284 -20.14 5.76 -8.41
CA THR A 284 -20.11 6.69 -7.28
C THR A 284 -20.70 8.04 -7.64
N PHE A 285 -20.30 8.61 -8.78
CA PHE A 285 -20.88 9.87 -9.27
C PHE A 285 -22.40 9.75 -9.50
N LEU A 286 -22.88 8.66 -10.11
CA LEU A 286 -24.28 8.46 -10.43
C LEU A 286 -25.16 8.25 -9.19
N MET A 287 -24.65 7.55 -8.19
CA MET A 287 -25.40 7.16 -7.00
C MET A 287 -25.31 8.16 -5.84
N THR A 288 -24.39 9.12 -5.86
CA THR A 288 -24.25 10.12 -4.79
C THR A 288 -24.89 11.45 -5.16
N LYS A 289 -25.31 12.25 -4.16
CA LYS A 289 -25.86 13.60 -4.34
C LYS A 289 -25.35 14.54 -3.25
N GLU A 290 -25.01 15.78 -3.63
CA GLU A 290 -24.67 16.85 -2.71
C GLU A 290 -25.96 17.55 -2.24
N ARG A 291 -26.18 17.62 -0.92
CA ARG A 291 -27.37 18.22 -0.30
C ARG A 291 -27.05 19.42 0.56
N VAL A 292 -25.88 19.43 1.19
CA VAL A 292 -25.46 20.46 2.13
C VAL A 292 -24.55 21.45 1.42
N LYS A 293 -24.90 22.74 1.45
CA LYS A 293 -24.00 23.80 1.00
C LYS A 293 -23.07 24.16 2.16
N PRO A 294 -21.74 24.15 1.97
CA PRO A 294 -20.83 24.60 3.03
C PRO A 294 -21.10 26.07 3.39
N PRO A 295 -20.93 26.47 4.67
CA PRO A 295 -21.05 27.86 5.08
C PRO A 295 -20.04 28.74 4.33
N VAL A 296 -20.50 29.91 3.86
CA VAL A 296 -19.74 30.81 2.98
C VAL A 296 -18.64 31.60 3.70
N ASP A 297 -18.71 31.73 5.04
CA ASP A 297 -17.79 32.61 5.81
C ASP A 297 -17.21 31.95 7.06
N GLN A 298 -15.98 31.47 6.92
CA GLN A 298 -15.04 31.50 8.04
C GLN A 298 -13.84 32.34 7.63
N LYS A 299 -13.65 33.51 8.27
CA LYS A 299 -12.41 34.31 8.20
C LYS A 299 -11.27 33.44 8.72
N LYS A 300 -10.59 32.75 7.81
CA LYS A 300 -9.44 31.89 8.12
C LYS A 300 -8.20 32.79 8.18
N ASP A 301 -7.72 33.06 9.36
CA ASP A 301 -6.39 33.64 9.56
C ASP A 301 -5.35 32.50 9.57
N LEU A 302 -5.02 32.05 8.37
CA LEU A 302 -4.16 30.88 8.15
C LEU A 302 -2.79 31.03 8.83
N SER A 303 -2.25 32.26 8.89
CA SER A 303 -0.95 32.53 9.52
C SER A 303 -0.99 32.32 11.03
N LYS A 304 -2.04 32.79 11.70
CA LYS A 304 -2.22 32.58 13.13
C LYS A 304 -2.50 31.12 13.46
N ASP A 305 -3.34 30.45 12.65
CA ASP A 305 -3.68 29.05 12.85
C ASP A 305 -2.42 28.16 12.68
N LEU A 306 -1.55 28.45 11.69
CA LEU A 306 -0.29 27.73 11.49
C LEU A 306 0.70 27.94 12.66
N LYS A 307 0.84 29.17 13.14
CA LYS A 307 1.71 29.47 14.30
C LYS A 307 1.23 28.79 15.58
N GLN A 308 -0.07 28.74 15.80
CA GLN A 308 -0.67 28.03 16.93
C GLN A 308 -0.49 26.51 16.81
N LEU A 309 -0.60 25.98 15.59
CA LEU A 309 -0.37 24.56 15.32
C LEU A 309 1.07 24.14 15.65
N LEU A 310 2.06 24.93 15.26
CA LEU A 310 3.48 24.68 15.58
C LEU A 310 3.79 24.80 17.07
N SER A 311 2.94 25.48 17.86
CA SER A 311 3.05 25.54 19.32
C SER A 311 2.30 24.40 20.03
N ASN A 312 1.48 23.62 19.30
CA ASN A 312 0.68 22.53 19.84
C ASN A 312 1.54 21.25 20.02
N ARG A 313 2.15 21.11 21.22
CA ARG A 313 3.01 19.94 21.52
C ARG A 313 2.33 18.58 21.30
N PRO A 314 1.07 18.33 21.74
CA PRO A 314 0.38 17.08 21.41
C PRO A 314 0.38 16.79 19.90
N TRP A 315 0.08 17.79 19.09
CA TRP A 315 0.03 17.64 17.64
C TRP A 315 1.40 17.36 17.03
N LEU A 316 2.47 18.05 17.47
CA LEU A 316 3.83 17.81 16.97
C LEU A 316 4.28 16.35 17.22
N VAL A 317 3.98 15.81 18.41
CA VAL A 317 4.27 14.40 18.72
C VAL A 317 3.50 13.47 17.79
N LEU A 318 2.20 13.71 17.56
CA LEU A 318 1.39 12.90 16.67
C LEU A 318 1.82 13.00 15.20
N LEU A 319 2.34 14.16 14.77
CA LEU A 319 2.90 14.35 13.42
C LEU A 319 4.10 13.42 13.19
N VAL A 320 5.05 13.43 14.13
CA VAL A 320 6.25 12.56 14.04
C VAL A 320 5.86 11.08 14.10
N ILE A 321 4.91 10.72 14.97
CA ILE A 321 4.41 9.35 15.06
C ILE A 321 3.71 8.93 13.75
N GLY A 322 2.89 9.80 13.16
CA GLY A 322 2.23 9.55 11.90
C GLY A 322 3.22 9.31 10.77
N LEU A 323 4.32 10.08 10.73
CA LEU A 323 5.42 9.88 9.80
C LEU A 323 6.08 8.50 10.01
N LEU A 324 6.54 8.20 11.22
CA LEU A 324 7.21 6.94 11.55
C LEU A 324 6.31 5.73 11.29
N PHE A 325 5.04 5.84 11.68
CA PHE A 325 4.06 4.78 11.42
C PHE A 325 3.89 4.52 9.92
N ASN A 326 3.82 5.56 9.10
CA ASN A 326 3.67 5.37 7.66
C ASN A 326 4.93 4.78 7.02
N ILE A 327 6.13 5.14 7.51
CA ILE A 327 7.38 4.48 7.11
C ILE A 327 7.30 2.99 7.45
N TYR A 328 6.94 2.64 8.68
CA TYR A 328 6.78 1.27 9.14
C TYR A 328 5.84 0.44 8.26
N THR A 329 4.63 0.92 8.02
CA THR A 329 3.63 0.20 7.23
C THR A 329 4.00 0.10 5.75
N SER A 330 4.59 1.15 5.20
CA SER A 330 4.98 1.17 3.78
C SER A 330 6.16 0.25 3.49
N ILE A 331 7.12 0.12 4.41
CA ILE A 331 8.20 -0.88 4.27
C ILE A 331 7.58 -2.28 4.28
N LYS A 332 6.73 -2.60 5.27
CA LYS A 332 6.09 -3.92 5.34
C LYS A 332 5.32 -4.26 4.06
N MET A 333 4.48 -3.35 3.58
CA MET A 333 3.69 -3.58 2.38
C MET A 333 4.54 -3.70 1.11
N GLY A 334 5.58 -2.89 0.98
CA GLY A 334 6.45 -2.88 -0.19
C GLY A 334 7.35 -4.09 -0.31
N ILE A 335 7.74 -4.72 0.81
CA ILE A 335 8.64 -5.88 0.80
C ILE A 335 7.93 -7.23 0.71
N ILE A 336 6.63 -7.32 1.05
CA ILE A 336 5.89 -8.59 1.11
C ILE A 336 6.04 -9.39 -0.20
N VAL A 337 5.80 -8.75 -1.34
CA VAL A 337 5.83 -9.44 -2.63
C VAL A 337 7.24 -9.97 -2.91
N ILE A 338 8.27 -9.16 -2.71
CA ILE A 338 9.68 -9.55 -2.89
C ILE A 338 10.05 -10.70 -1.93
N TYR A 339 9.61 -10.65 -0.67
CA TYR A 339 9.86 -11.70 0.31
C TYR A 339 9.25 -13.04 -0.12
N PHE A 340 8.00 -13.04 -0.57
CA PHE A 340 7.35 -14.27 -1.04
C PHE A 340 7.88 -14.74 -2.38
N LEU A 341 8.30 -13.81 -3.25
CA LEU A 341 8.80 -14.09 -4.58
C LEU A 341 10.19 -14.70 -4.56
N HIS A 342 11.14 -14.07 -3.85
CA HIS A 342 12.56 -14.40 -3.91
C HIS A 342 13.09 -15.16 -2.69
N TYR A 343 12.43 -15.05 -1.52
CA TYR A 343 12.85 -15.80 -0.33
C TYR A 343 12.04 -17.09 -0.14
N LEU A 344 10.72 -17.04 -0.33
CA LEU A 344 9.88 -18.26 -0.24
C LEU A 344 9.69 -18.97 -1.59
N ASN A 345 10.08 -18.35 -2.69
CA ASN A 345 9.88 -18.85 -4.06
C ASN A 345 8.42 -19.24 -4.36
N ASN A 346 7.46 -18.51 -3.81
CA ASN A 346 6.03 -18.73 -4.03
C ASN A 346 5.24 -17.42 -3.99
N GLU A 347 5.08 -16.79 -5.16
CA GLU A 347 4.41 -15.49 -5.29
C GLU A 347 2.92 -15.53 -4.94
N LEU A 348 2.21 -16.63 -5.23
CA LEU A 348 0.78 -16.73 -4.98
C LEU A 348 0.44 -16.74 -3.48
N LEU A 349 1.37 -17.22 -2.64
CA LEU A 349 1.22 -17.15 -1.19
C LEU A 349 1.23 -15.70 -0.68
N ALA A 350 1.88 -14.76 -1.38
CA ALA A 350 1.83 -13.34 -1.03
C ALA A 350 0.39 -12.81 -1.02
N SER A 351 -0.42 -13.17 -2.03
CA SER A 351 -1.84 -12.80 -2.07
C SER A 351 -2.62 -13.34 -0.89
N SER A 352 -2.45 -14.62 -0.57
CA SER A 352 -3.11 -15.26 0.58
C SER A 352 -2.68 -14.62 1.90
N PHE A 353 -1.38 -14.31 2.04
CA PHE A 353 -0.83 -13.63 3.20
C PHE A 353 -1.40 -12.22 3.36
N MET A 354 -1.47 -11.41 2.29
CA MET A 354 -2.04 -10.07 2.34
C MET A 354 -3.53 -10.07 2.70
N ILE A 355 -4.31 -11.06 2.23
CA ILE A 355 -5.69 -11.26 2.66
C ILE A 355 -5.75 -11.54 4.17
N ALA A 356 -4.91 -12.46 4.67
CA ALA A 356 -4.84 -12.80 6.09
C ALA A 356 -4.47 -11.58 6.95
N LEU A 357 -3.50 -10.75 6.50
CA LEU A 357 -3.14 -9.49 7.15
C LEU A 357 -4.33 -8.51 7.18
N THR A 358 -5.08 -8.39 6.08
CA THR A 358 -6.25 -7.51 6.03
C THR A 358 -7.34 -7.94 7.02
N LEU A 359 -7.59 -9.24 7.15
CA LEU A 359 -8.53 -9.78 8.15
C LEU A 359 -8.04 -9.49 9.59
N ALA A 360 -6.75 -9.68 9.86
CA ALA A 360 -6.14 -9.32 11.14
C ALA A 360 -6.24 -7.82 11.43
N SER A 361 -6.06 -6.96 10.41
CA SER A 361 -6.22 -5.51 10.53
C SER A 361 -7.63 -5.10 10.93
N ILE A 362 -8.66 -5.72 10.36
CA ILE A 362 -10.07 -5.47 10.71
C ILE A 362 -10.30 -5.78 12.20
N LEU A 363 -9.85 -6.95 12.66
CA LEU A 363 -9.99 -7.36 14.06
C LEU A 363 -9.21 -6.43 15.00
N GLY A 364 -8.00 -6.01 14.61
CA GLY A 364 -7.18 -5.06 15.37
C GLY A 364 -7.86 -3.70 15.52
N ALA A 365 -8.38 -3.14 14.43
CA ALA A 365 -9.10 -1.87 14.46
C ALA A 365 -10.37 -1.92 15.34
N MET A 366 -11.12 -3.01 15.29
CA MET A 366 -12.30 -3.23 16.13
C MET A 366 -11.95 -3.31 17.64
N SER A 367 -10.76 -3.79 17.97
CA SER A 367 -10.28 -3.96 19.35
C SER A 367 -9.90 -2.64 20.02
N VAL A 368 -9.75 -1.54 19.26
CA VAL A 368 -9.32 -0.22 19.80
C VAL A 368 -10.29 0.32 20.83
N ALA A 369 -11.60 0.25 20.59
CA ALA A 369 -12.60 0.84 21.47
C ALA A 369 -12.65 0.16 22.85
N PRO A 370 -12.75 -1.17 22.98
CA PRO A 370 -12.75 -1.85 24.27
C PRO A 370 -11.40 -1.73 25.00
N LEU A 371 -10.28 -1.89 24.29
CA LEU A 371 -8.95 -1.81 24.89
C LEU A 371 -8.57 -0.38 25.28
N GLY A 372 -8.96 0.60 24.49
CA GLY A 372 -8.73 2.02 24.76
C GLY A 372 -9.48 2.52 26.00
N ARG A 373 -10.69 2.00 26.25
CA ARG A 373 -11.43 2.27 27.50
C ARG A 373 -10.71 1.71 28.74
N ARG A 374 -10.12 0.51 28.61
CA ARG A 374 -9.46 -0.20 29.72
C ARG A 374 -8.08 0.38 30.06
N TYR A 375 -7.23 0.59 29.04
CA TYR A 375 -5.82 0.97 29.23
C TYR A 375 -5.54 2.45 29.00
N GLY A 376 -6.46 3.19 28.40
CA GLY A 376 -6.25 4.55 27.91
C GLY A 376 -5.51 4.60 26.58
N LYS A 377 -5.77 5.64 25.78
CA LYS A 377 -5.27 5.77 24.39
C LYS A 377 -3.74 5.73 24.30
N LYS A 378 -3.04 6.52 25.12
CA LYS A 378 -1.57 6.61 25.13
C LYS A 378 -0.91 5.27 25.45
N ARG A 379 -1.33 4.60 26.54
CA ARG A 379 -0.76 3.30 26.93
C ARG A 379 -1.04 2.23 25.89
N LEU A 380 -2.28 2.16 25.39
CA LEU A 380 -2.64 1.21 24.35
C LEU A 380 -1.77 1.41 23.09
N PHE A 381 -1.52 2.66 22.69
CA PHE A 381 -0.70 2.99 21.54
C PHE A 381 0.73 2.46 21.69
N ILE A 382 1.37 2.73 22.83
CA ILE A 382 2.73 2.27 23.14
C ILE A 382 2.78 0.73 23.18
N MET A 383 1.83 0.10 23.90
CA MET A 383 1.77 -1.37 24.01
C MET A 383 1.62 -2.03 22.66
N ALA A 384 0.74 -1.50 21.81
CA ALA A 384 0.52 -2.04 20.48
C ALA A 384 1.75 -1.89 19.56
N LEU A 385 2.45 -0.73 19.61
CA LEU A 385 3.69 -0.51 18.86
C LEU A 385 4.80 -1.49 19.30
N VAL A 386 5.06 -1.56 20.60
CA VAL A 386 6.10 -2.43 21.16
C VAL A 386 5.79 -3.90 20.86
N PHE A 387 4.54 -4.31 21.06
CA PHE A 387 4.11 -5.68 20.79
C PHE A 387 4.25 -6.03 19.30
N SER A 388 3.75 -5.15 18.41
CA SER A 388 3.89 -5.34 16.96
C SER A 388 5.36 -5.43 16.53
N ALA A 389 6.24 -4.57 17.10
CA ALA A 389 7.67 -4.57 16.81
C ALA A 389 8.35 -5.87 17.26
N LEU A 390 8.08 -6.31 18.50
CA LEU A 390 8.65 -7.55 19.04
C LEU A 390 8.24 -8.77 18.23
N VAL A 391 6.95 -8.88 17.91
CA VAL A 391 6.42 -9.98 17.08
C VAL A 391 7.03 -9.92 15.68
N ASN A 392 7.17 -8.73 15.10
CA ASN A 392 7.73 -8.58 13.76
C ASN A 392 9.21 -9.01 13.70
N CYS A 393 10.00 -8.82 14.77
CA CYS A 393 11.39 -9.32 14.84
C CYS A 393 11.48 -10.85 14.68
N LEU A 394 10.42 -11.59 15.03
CA LEU A 394 10.44 -13.06 14.95
C LEU A 394 10.56 -13.59 13.51
N PHE A 395 10.26 -12.77 12.49
CA PHE A 395 10.49 -13.17 11.10
C PHE A 395 11.94 -13.57 10.80
N ILE A 396 12.92 -13.06 11.56
CA ILE A 396 14.34 -13.41 11.37
C ILE A 396 14.63 -14.90 11.63
N PHE A 397 13.77 -15.55 12.42
CA PHE A 397 13.93 -16.98 12.77
C PHE A 397 13.16 -17.90 11.82
N CYS A 398 12.39 -17.35 10.86
CA CYS A 398 11.60 -18.13 9.93
C CYS A 398 12.40 -18.49 8.68
N GLY A 399 12.52 -19.79 8.42
CA GLY A 399 13.05 -20.30 7.16
C GLY A 399 12.01 -20.30 6.03
N PRO A 400 12.43 -20.58 4.78
CA PRO A 400 11.52 -20.58 3.62
C PRO A 400 10.37 -21.61 3.70
N ASN A 401 10.52 -22.63 4.54
CA ASN A 401 9.50 -23.68 4.71
C ASN A 401 8.54 -23.45 5.88
N ASP A 402 8.79 -22.41 6.70
CA ASP A 402 8.03 -22.15 7.94
C ASP A 402 6.75 -21.33 7.66
N LEU A 403 5.91 -21.80 6.75
CA LEU A 403 4.72 -21.04 6.30
C LEU A 403 3.76 -20.72 7.46
N ILE A 404 3.47 -21.70 8.34
CA ILE A 404 2.54 -21.49 9.45
C ILE A 404 3.08 -20.41 10.43
N PRO A 405 4.33 -20.48 10.91
CA PRO A 405 4.93 -19.40 11.69
C PRO A 405 4.90 -18.04 10.99
N ILE A 406 5.25 -17.97 9.69
CA ILE A 406 5.24 -16.72 8.91
C ILE A 406 3.84 -16.08 8.91
N PHE A 407 2.79 -16.87 8.61
CA PHE A 407 1.41 -16.36 8.63
C PHE A 407 0.98 -15.93 10.04
N ALA A 408 1.28 -16.74 11.06
CA ALA A 408 0.92 -16.42 12.45
C ALA A 408 1.60 -15.13 12.93
N ILE A 409 2.92 -14.97 12.72
CA ILE A 409 3.69 -13.78 13.07
C ILE A 409 3.12 -12.56 12.34
N GLY A 410 2.89 -12.69 11.04
CA GLY A 410 2.32 -11.62 10.23
C GLY A 410 0.96 -11.15 10.75
N MET A 411 0.03 -12.08 10.96
CA MET A 411 -1.32 -11.77 11.45
C MET A 411 -1.31 -11.15 12.85
N VAL A 412 -0.51 -11.70 13.78
CA VAL A 412 -0.42 -11.18 15.15
C VAL A 412 0.24 -9.80 15.20
N SER A 413 1.31 -9.60 14.42
CA SER A 413 1.94 -8.29 14.27
C SER A 413 0.98 -7.27 13.65
N GLU A 414 0.25 -7.65 12.60
CA GLU A 414 -0.68 -6.77 11.89
C GLU A 414 -1.91 -6.43 12.72
N PHE A 415 -2.43 -7.38 13.50
CA PHE A 415 -3.52 -7.12 14.46
C PHE A 415 -3.18 -5.95 15.40
N ALA A 416 -1.96 -5.93 15.94
CA ALA A 416 -1.52 -4.83 16.79
C ALA A 416 -1.26 -3.54 15.99
N ALA A 417 -0.62 -3.64 14.82
CA ALA A 417 -0.33 -2.50 13.96
C ALA A 417 -1.59 -1.77 13.49
N ALA A 418 -2.66 -2.49 13.20
CA ALA A 418 -3.93 -1.93 12.74
C ALA A 418 -4.66 -1.05 13.78
N MET A 419 -4.25 -1.11 15.05
CA MET A 419 -4.76 -0.19 16.08
C MET A 419 -4.25 1.25 15.88
N PHE A 420 -3.08 1.45 15.26
CA PHE A 420 -2.41 2.76 15.17
C PHE A 420 -3.20 3.80 14.38
N PRO A 421 -3.67 3.55 13.15
CA PRO A 421 -4.42 4.55 12.40
C PRO A 421 -5.64 5.04 13.18
N THR A 422 -6.38 4.09 13.77
CA THR A 422 -7.58 4.41 14.55
C THR A 422 -7.25 5.27 15.77
N LEU A 423 -6.22 4.90 16.53
CA LEU A 423 -5.75 5.68 17.68
C LEU A 423 -5.21 7.04 17.26
N LEU A 424 -4.42 7.11 16.19
CA LEU A 424 -3.84 8.35 15.70
C LEU A 424 -4.93 9.37 15.33
N PHE A 425 -5.94 8.95 14.56
CA PHE A 425 -7.04 9.84 14.17
C PHE A 425 -7.86 10.32 15.37
N VAL A 426 -8.13 9.46 16.35
CA VAL A 426 -8.81 9.85 17.58
C VAL A 426 -7.98 10.85 18.37
N MET A 427 -6.67 10.64 18.49
CA MET A 427 -5.76 11.51 19.25
C MET A 427 -5.48 12.84 18.54
N LEU A 428 -5.60 12.92 17.21
CA LEU A 428 -5.62 14.20 16.49
C LEU A 428 -6.83 15.04 16.88
N GLY A 429 -7.98 14.42 17.16
CA GLY A 429 -9.14 15.07 17.75
C GLY A 429 -8.84 15.63 19.15
N ASP A 430 -8.16 14.84 20.00
CA ASP A 430 -7.72 15.28 21.33
C ASP A 430 -6.77 16.49 21.25
N ALA A 431 -5.88 16.52 20.24
CA ALA A 431 -4.98 17.66 19.99
C ALA A 431 -5.74 18.91 19.51
N ALA A 432 -6.87 18.73 18.82
CA ALA A 432 -7.75 19.85 18.44
C ALA A 432 -8.49 20.42 19.66
N ASP A 433 -8.99 19.56 20.54
CA ASP A 433 -9.62 19.99 21.80
C ASP A 433 -8.60 20.68 22.72
N TYR A 434 -7.36 20.19 22.79
CA TYR A 434 -6.27 20.86 23.51
C TYR A 434 -5.97 22.26 22.93
N SER A 435 -5.98 22.43 21.59
CA SER A 435 -5.81 23.73 20.95
C SER A 435 -6.94 24.71 21.30
N GLU A 436 -8.19 24.23 21.31
CA GLU A 436 -9.35 25.03 21.73
C GLU A 436 -9.25 25.45 23.20
N TRP A 437 -8.84 24.52 24.07
CA TRP A 437 -8.69 24.78 25.50
C TRP A 437 -7.59 25.81 25.83
N THR A 438 -6.44 25.73 25.13
CA THR A 438 -5.26 26.58 25.39
C THR A 438 -5.30 27.92 24.66
N HIS A 439 -5.80 27.93 23.40
CA HIS A 439 -5.73 29.12 22.55
C HIS A 439 -7.10 29.69 22.17
N GLY A 440 -8.20 29.08 22.63
CA GLY A 440 -9.57 29.51 22.32
C GLY A 440 -9.97 29.29 20.84
N ARG A 441 -9.15 28.58 20.03
CA ARG A 441 -9.39 28.33 18.60
C ARG A 441 -9.20 26.86 18.26
N ARG A 442 -10.17 26.32 17.53
CA ARG A 442 -10.18 24.91 17.10
C ARG A 442 -9.84 24.79 15.62
N ALA A 443 -8.56 24.69 15.30
CA ALA A 443 -8.09 24.54 13.92
C ALA A 443 -8.13 23.07 13.42
N THR A 444 -9.29 22.41 13.57
CA THR A 444 -9.46 20.97 13.30
C THR A 444 -9.01 20.59 11.89
N GLY A 445 -9.46 21.33 10.87
CA GLY A 445 -9.09 21.04 9.48
C GLY A 445 -7.58 21.06 9.23
N LEU A 446 -6.87 22.04 9.81
CA LEU A 446 -5.42 22.17 9.66
C LEU A 446 -4.67 21.05 10.41
N ILE A 447 -5.16 20.65 11.59
CA ILE A 447 -4.58 19.56 12.38
C ILE A 447 -4.64 18.22 11.62
N TYR A 448 -5.77 17.89 11.01
CA TYR A 448 -5.96 16.66 10.27
C TYR A 448 -5.22 16.68 8.91
N SER A 449 -5.24 17.82 8.19
CA SER A 449 -4.57 17.92 6.88
C SER A 449 -3.05 17.80 7.00
N ALA A 450 -2.45 18.45 8.01
CA ALA A 450 -1.02 18.35 8.25
C ALA A 450 -0.61 16.95 8.75
N GLY A 451 -1.48 16.27 9.53
CA GLY A 451 -1.29 14.87 9.89
C GLY A 451 -1.30 13.95 8.65
N SER A 452 -2.20 14.20 7.71
CA SER A 452 -2.24 13.49 6.42
C SER A 452 -0.99 13.70 5.58
N LEU A 453 -0.46 14.93 5.53
CA LEU A 453 0.79 15.25 4.84
C LEU A 453 1.97 14.42 5.36
N ALA A 454 2.12 14.35 6.69
CA ALA A 454 3.19 13.57 7.32
C ALA A 454 3.12 12.08 6.96
N THR A 455 1.89 11.52 6.94
CA THR A 455 1.72 10.11 6.57
C THR A 455 2.12 9.84 5.11
N LYS A 456 1.83 10.73 4.17
CA LYS A 456 2.22 10.58 2.76
C LYS A 456 3.74 10.64 2.57
N PHE A 457 4.41 11.57 3.24
CA PHE A 457 5.86 11.71 3.19
C PHE A 457 6.59 10.47 3.71
N GLY A 458 6.03 9.81 4.73
CA GLY A 458 6.53 8.55 5.27
C GLY A 458 6.61 7.43 4.23
N GLY A 459 5.63 7.33 3.33
CA GLY A 459 5.64 6.36 2.24
C GLY A 459 6.79 6.55 1.25
N GLY A 460 7.17 7.81 0.96
CA GLY A 460 8.32 8.11 0.11
C GLY A 460 9.66 7.72 0.77
N ILE A 461 9.83 8.04 2.05
CA ILE A 461 11.01 7.65 2.84
C ILE A 461 11.12 6.12 2.89
N ALA A 462 10.01 5.41 3.07
CA ALA A 462 9.97 3.95 3.08
C ALA A 462 10.49 3.36 1.76
N GLY A 463 10.06 3.89 0.61
CA GLY A 463 10.56 3.47 -0.70
C GLY A 463 12.07 3.66 -0.84
N ALA A 464 12.60 4.79 -0.38
CA ALA A 464 14.04 5.03 -0.36
C ALA A 464 14.78 4.04 0.55
N ILE A 465 14.26 3.75 1.76
CA ILE A 465 14.85 2.76 2.67
C ILE A 465 14.90 1.37 2.02
N ILE A 466 13.79 0.92 1.42
CA ILE A 466 13.73 -0.36 0.71
C ILE A 466 14.79 -0.39 -0.40
N GLY A 467 14.83 0.64 -1.25
CA GLY A 467 15.78 0.71 -2.36
C GLY A 467 17.24 0.68 -1.91
N PHE A 468 17.60 1.47 -0.90
CA PHE A 468 18.98 1.50 -0.37
C PHE A 468 19.38 0.18 0.31
N VAL A 469 18.50 -0.44 1.09
CA VAL A 469 18.80 -1.73 1.73
C VAL A 469 18.97 -2.81 0.67
N LEU A 470 18.07 -2.93 -0.29
CA LEU A 470 18.17 -3.94 -1.35
C LEU A 470 19.43 -3.73 -2.19
N ALA A 471 19.75 -2.51 -2.58
CA ALA A 471 20.97 -2.20 -3.33
C ALA A 471 22.26 -2.52 -2.55
N SER A 472 22.28 -2.31 -1.22
CA SER A 472 23.44 -2.64 -0.39
C SER A 472 23.72 -4.15 -0.31
N TYR A 473 22.72 -4.97 -0.63
CA TYR A 473 22.85 -6.42 -0.78
C TYR A 473 22.91 -6.87 -2.26
N HIS A 474 23.17 -5.93 -3.18
CA HIS A 474 23.29 -6.19 -4.62
C HIS A 474 22.07 -6.88 -5.23
N TYR A 475 20.87 -6.56 -4.73
CA TYR A 475 19.62 -7.13 -5.23
C TYR A 475 19.38 -6.70 -6.69
N ASP A 476 19.18 -7.69 -7.54
CA ASP A 476 18.64 -7.52 -8.88
C ASP A 476 17.49 -8.51 -9.07
N GLY A 477 16.27 -8.00 -9.28
CA GLY A 477 15.08 -8.84 -9.45
C GLY A 477 15.02 -9.58 -10.79
N GLN A 478 15.89 -9.22 -11.74
CA GLN A 478 16.03 -9.90 -13.03
C GLN A 478 17.11 -10.99 -13.04
N ASP A 479 17.95 -11.01 -11.99
CA ASP A 479 18.98 -12.02 -11.77
C ASP A 479 18.63 -12.85 -10.54
N ALA A 480 18.33 -14.13 -10.73
CA ALA A 480 17.92 -15.04 -9.67
C ALA A 480 19.02 -15.24 -8.61
N ALA A 481 20.30 -15.26 -9.01
CA ALA A 481 21.42 -15.43 -8.10
C ALA A 481 21.63 -14.17 -7.24
N ALA A 482 21.53 -13.00 -7.83
CA ALA A 482 21.59 -11.73 -7.11
C ALA A 482 20.41 -11.57 -6.14
N ALA A 483 19.21 -11.98 -6.56
CA ALA A 483 18.02 -11.96 -5.71
C ALA A 483 18.13 -12.92 -4.50
N GLU A 484 18.67 -14.14 -4.70
CA GLU A 484 18.93 -15.09 -3.61
C GLU A 484 20.04 -14.59 -2.69
N GLY A 485 21.11 -13.99 -3.23
CA GLY A 485 22.20 -13.36 -2.46
C GLY A 485 21.69 -12.22 -1.55
N ALA A 486 20.64 -11.54 -1.95
CA ALA A 486 20.00 -10.46 -1.18
C ALA A 486 19.02 -10.94 -0.10
N ALA A 487 18.86 -12.26 0.11
CA ALA A 487 17.89 -12.83 1.08
C ALA A 487 18.02 -12.19 2.49
N THR A 488 19.25 -11.93 2.95
CA THR A 488 19.48 -11.25 4.24
C THR A 488 18.85 -9.86 4.26
N GLY A 489 19.04 -9.06 3.23
CA GLY A 489 18.43 -7.72 3.11
C GLY A 489 16.91 -7.78 3.08
N ILE A 490 16.35 -8.75 2.36
CA ILE A 490 14.90 -9.00 2.29
C ILE A 490 14.34 -9.36 3.67
N ILE A 491 14.98 -10.27 4.40
CA ILE A 491 14.60 -10.65 5.77
C ILE A 491 14.69 -9.45 6.72
N MET A 492 15.75 -8.64 6.61
CA MET A 492 15.91 -7.43 7.42
C MET A 492 14.73 -6.45 7.21
N LEU A 493 14.35 -6.21 5.96
CA LEU A 493 13.21 -5.34 5.62
C LEU A 493 11.86 -5.93 6.05
N MET A 494 11.74 -7.25 6.15
CA MET A 494 10.54 -7.91 6.64
C MET A 494 10.47 -7.94 8.17
N SER A 495 11.62 -7.94 8.87
CA SER A 495 11.73 -8.18 10.32
C SER A 495 12.07 -6.91 11.12
N TRP A 496 13.33 -6.68 11.39
CA TRP A 496 13.77 -5.72 12.39
C TRP A 496 13.89 -4.27 11.89
N VAL A 497 14.04 -4.01 10.59
CA VAL A 497 14.05 -2.63 10.07
C VAL A 497 12.72 -1.92 10.38
N PRO A 498 11.55 -2.48 10.01
CA PRO A 498 10.28 -1.87 10.45
C PRO A 498 10.10 -1.91 11.97
N ALA A 499 10.59 -2.94 12.67
CA ALA A 499 10.51 -3.00 14.12
C ALA A 499 11.25 -1.86 14.81
N LEU A 500 12.46 -1.49 14.35
CA LEU A 500 13.21 -0.33 14.87
C LEU A 500 12.41 0.97 14.74
N ILE A 501 11.73 1.16 13.62
CA ILE A 501 10.89 2.34 13.38
C ILE A 501 9.70 2.35 14.33
N ALA A 502 9.08 1.18 14.58
CA ALA A 502 7.98 1.06 15.54
C ALA A 502 8.46 1.32 16.98
N PHE A 503 9.66 0.86 17.36
CA PHE A 503 10.26 1.19 18.67
C PHE A 503 10.55 2.70 18.78
N ALA A 504 11.08 3.33 17.74
CA ALA A 504 11.29 4.78 17.70
C ALA A 504 9.96 5.53 17.89
N ALA A 505 8.89 5.10 17.18
CA ALA A 505 7.56 5.66 17.33
C ALA A 505 7.00 5.49 18.77
N ALA A 506 7.23 4.33 19.41
CA ALA A 506 6.86 4.10 20.81
C ALA A 506 7.64 5.03 21.77
N GLY A 507 8.93 5.24 21.51
CA GLY A 507 9.77 6.20 22.23
C GLY A 507 9.22 7.63 22.10
N VAL A 508 8.91 8.07 20.89
CA VAL A 508 8.30 9.39 20.64
C VAL A 508 6.93 9.51 21.35
N MET A 509 6.12 8.43 21.34
CA MET A 509 4.81 8.44 22.02
C MET A 509 4.93 8.59 23.53
N SER A 510 6.04 8.24 24.15
CA SER A 510 6.26 8.47 25.59
C SER A 510 6.21 9.95 25.95
N PHE A 511 6.61 10.84 25.04
CA PHE A 511 6.58 12.30 25.20
C PHE A 511 5.20 12.93 24.95
N TYR A 512 4.19 12.15 24.55
CA TYR A 512 2.83 12.66 24.35
C TYR A 512 2.22 13.15 25.67
N PRO A 513 1.85 14.45 25.77
CA PRO A 513 1.54 15.06 27.04
C PRO A 513 0.11 14.82 27.56
N LEU A 514 -0.80 14.32 26.71
CA LEU A 514 -2.19 14.10 27.07
C LEU A 514 -2.40 12.67 27.58
N ASN A 515 -2.63 12.55 28.89
CA ASN A 515 -3.12 11.33 29.52
C ASN A 515 -4.64 11.37 29.70
N LYS A 516 -5.23 10.29 30.20
CA LYS A 516 -6.69 10.19 30.42
C LYS A 516 -7.20 11.29 31.32
N GLU A 517 -6.54 11.52 32.47
CA GLU A 517 -6.94 12.52 33.48
C GLU A 517 -6.96 13.94 32.89
N LYS A 518 -5.92 14.30 32.12
CA LYS A 518 -5.83 15.61 31.48
C LYS A 518 -6.88 15.81 30.41
N MET A 519 -7.21 14.74 29.62
CA MET A 519 -8.28 14.80 28.65
C MET A 519 -9.67 14.91 29.27
N ASP A 520 -9.91 14.22 30.39
CA ASP A 520 -11.16 14.34 31.15
C ASP A 520 -11.35 15.79 31.67
N LEU A 521 -10.29 16.42 32.20
CA LEU A 521 -10.29 17.83 32.62
C LEU A 521 -10.61 18.76 31.42
N ILE A 522 -9.90 18.62 30.31
CA ILE A 522 -10.10 19.44 29.10
C ILE A 522 -11.56 19.34 28.63
N THR A 523 -12.09 18.11 28.61
CA THR A 523 -13.46 17.85 28.15
C THR A 523 -14.49 18.50 29.08
N GLN A 524 -14.28 18.43 30.40
CA GLN A 524 -15.13 19.09 31.39
C GLN A 524 -15.12 20.61 31.21
N ASP A 525 -13.93 21.23 31.12
CA ASP A 525 -13.78 22.69 30.97
C ASP A 525 -14.41 23.19 29.67
N LEU A 526 -14.20 22.47 28.54
CA LEU A 526 -14.81 22.85 27.27
C LEU A 526 -16.32 22.68 27.26
N THR A 527 -16.84 21.64 27.93
CA THR A 527 -18.28 21.43 28.06
C THR A 527 -18.91 22.55 28.89
N ALA A 528 -18.30 22.91 30.01
CA ALA A 528 -18.76 24.01 30.85
C ALA A 528 -18.80 25.36 30.12
N LYS A 529 -17.75 25.65 29.31
CA LYS A 529 -17.70 26.86 28.47
C LYS A 529 -18.80 26.88 27.39
N ARG A 530 -19.12 25.73 26.79
CA ARG A 530 -20.14 25.61 25.72
C ARG A 530 -21.58 25.67 26.26
N VAL A 531 -21.81 25.30 27.52
CA VAL A 531 -23.12 25.39 28.21
C VAL A 531 -23.35 26.78 28.77
N GLY A 532 -22.29 27.54 29.11
CA GLY A 532 -22.37 28.89 29.64
C GLY A 532 -22.31 30.02 28.60
N SER A 533 -22.14 29.70 27.32
CA SER A 533 -22.20 30.60 26.14
C SER A 533 -23.51 30.41 25.39
#